data_11d21a6e4189fc89a62a5b11a596f1e1
#
_entry.id   11d21a6e4189fc89a62a5b11a596f1e1
#
_cell.length_a   1.000
_cell.length_b   1.000
_cell.length_c   1.000
_cell.angle_alpha   90.00
_cell.angle_beta   90.00
_cell.angle_gamma   90.00
#
_symmetry.space_group_name_H-M   'P 1'
#
loop_
_entity.id
_entity.type
_entity.pdbx_description
1 polymer ?
#
loop_
_entity_poly.entity_id
_entity_poly.type
_entity_poly.pdbx_seq_one_letter_code
_entity_poly.pdbx_strand_id
1 'polypeptide(L)'
;LDRMQQILVIEDQDLMRLALIQELKNCLTESVLVGAPTLDIAKTLMKSQDFDLVLIDPGLPGVNPISLFDRLSVIEQVVDASPSATHVVITGSDSVAEAGHCRRFGVAGYVGKTGLMRGLLAEVLQDISQNGFSIRTSPTDQLAADFHYSGLTGREQEILDCMRRRERGMKRKEVYEQIGDRIGVDPATVEKYYKQARAKLLRRGRLPDGI
;
A
#
# COMPACT_ATOMS: atom_id res chain seq x y z
N LEU A 1 32.83 -13.63 5.84
CA LEU A 1 31.63 -14.30 6.38
C LEU A 1 30.45 -13.52 5.86
N ASP A 2 29.74 -14.04 4.85
CA ASP A 2 28.50 -13.44 4.36
C ASP A 2 27.50 -13.43 5.51
N ARG A 3 26.99 -12.27 5.85
CA ARG A 3 25.98 -12.10 6.90
C ARG A 3 24.67 -12.68 6.38
N MET A 4 24.05 -13.58 7.14
CA MET A 4 22.71 -14.08 6.84
C MET A 4 21.71 -12.91 6.77
N GLN A 5 20.90 -12.86 5.72
CA GLN A 5 19.89 -11.81 5.56
C GLN A 5 18.80 -11.94 6.62
N GLN A 6 18.46 -10.85 7.28
CA GLN A 6 17.38 -10.78 8.25
C GLN A 6 16.09 -10.30 7.55
N ILE A 7 15.05 -11.11 7.60
CA ILE A 7 13.80 -10.85 6.87
C ILE A 7 12.63 -10.84 7.83
N LEU A 8 11.81 -9.79 7.76
CA LEU A 8 10.55 -9.66 8.50
C LEU A 8 9.36 -9.78 7.56
N VAL A 9 8.38 -10.61 7.93
CA VAL A 9 7.09 -10.74 7.23
C VAL A 9 5.98 -10.29 8.16
N ILE A 10 5.33 -9.16 7.83
CA ILE A 10 4.23 -8.57 8.60
C ILE A 10 2.92 -8.92 7.87
N GLU A 11 2.15 -9.85 8.44
CA GLU A 11 0.92 -10.38 7.87
C GLU A 11 0.09 -11.00 9.00
N ASP A 12 -1.18 -10.63 9.13
CA ASP A 12 -2.06 -11.11 10.21
C ASP A 12 -2.60 -12.52 9.96
N GLN A 13 -2.80 -12.88 8.70
CA GLN A 13 -3.31 -14.21 8.34
C GLN A 13 -2.20 -15.26 8.43
N ASP A 14 -2.32 -16.19 9.37
CA ASP A 14 -1.30 -17.20 9.66
C ASP A 14 -0.89 -18.03 8.43
N LEU A 15 -1.86 -18.48 7.63
CA LEU A 15 -1.58 -19.28 6.43
C LEU A 15 -0.85 -18.46 5.37
N MET A 16 -1.23 -17.20 5.17
CA MET A 16 -0.56 -16.31 4.23
C MET A 16 0.86 -16.02 4.69
N ARG A 17 1.04 -15.69 5.97
CA ARG A 17 2.36 -15.44 6.55
C ARG A 17 3.30 -16.64 6.39
N LEU A 18 2.82 -17.85 6.65
CA LEU A 18 3.59 -19.08 6.46
C LEU A 18 3.93 -19.32 4.99
N ALA A 19 2.99 -19.08 4.07
CA ALA A 19 3.22 -19.22 2.64
C ALA A 19 4.29 -18.23 2.14
N LEU A 20 4.23 -16.97 2.56
CA LEU A 20 5.23 -15.94 2.21
C LEU A 20 6.61 -16.30 2.75
N ILE A 21 6.70 -16.75 4.01
CA ILE A 21 7.96 -17.22 4.61
C ILE A 21 8.52 -18.40 3.82
N GLN A 22 7.68 -19.37 3.43
CA GLN A 22 8.15 -20.54 2.68
C GLN A 22 8.62 -20.14 1.29
N GLU A 23 7.93 -19.21 0.62
CA GLU A 23 8.32 -18.70 -0.69
C GLU A 23 9.67 -17.97 -0.63
N LEU A 24 9.87 -17.14 0.40
CA LEU A 24 11.15 -16.46 0.62
C LEU A 24 12.29 -17.43 0.92
N LYS A 25 12.06 -18.49 1.70
CA LYS A 25 13.05 -19.55 1.94
C LYS A 25 13.51 -20.24 0.66
N ASN A 26 12.62 -20.37 -0.32
CA ASN A 26 12.93 -21.01 -1.59
C ASN A 26 13.84 -20.15 -2.47
N CYS A 27 13.78 -18.82 -2.35
CA CYS A 27 14.58 -17.89 -3.16
C CYS A 27 15.78 -17.26 -2.41
N LEU A 28 15.75 -17.26 -1.08
CA LEU A 28 16.79 -16.66 -0.23
C LEU A 28 17.31 -17.73 0.78
N THR A 29 18.21 -18.57 0.34
CA THR A 29 18.65 -19.77 1.08
C THR A 29 19.43 -19.46 2.36
N GLU A 30 20.17 -18.33 2.40
CA GLU A 30 20.96 -17.90 3.56
C GLU A 30 20.25 -16.74 4.29
N SER A 31 19.05 -17.01 4.81
CA SER A 31 18.24 -16.01 5.48
C SER A 31 17.62 -16.50 6.79
N VAL A 32 17.44 -15.57 7.72
CA VAL A 32 16.63 -15.74 8.93
C VAL A 32 15.31 -15.03 8.71
N LEU A 33 14.21 -15.77 8.78
CA LEU A 33 12.88 -15.22 8.55
C LEU A 33 12.08 -15.20 9.87
N VAL A 34 11.51 -14.04 10.16
CA VAL A 34 10.67 -13.79 11.31
C VAL A 34 9.29 -13.30 10.85
N GLY A 35 8.22 -13.82 11.45
CA GLY A 35 6.85 -13.40 11.17
C GLY A 35 6.30 -12.52 12.28
N ALA A 36 5.55 -11.47 11.92
CA ALA A 36 4.82 -10.60 12.85
C ALA A 36 3.33 -10.53 12.45
N PRO A 37 2.40 -10.96 13.31
CA PRO A 37 0.97 -10.92 13.02
C PRO A 37 0.32 -9.55 13.25
N THR A 38 1.04 -8.61 13.87
CA THR A 38 0.53 -7.26 14.17
C THR A 38 1.62 -6.20 14.01
N LEU A 39 1.20 -4.96 13.84
CA LEU A 39 2.12 -3.81 13.74
C LEU A 39 2.95 -3.63 15.01
N ASP A 40 2.36 -3.85 16.19
CA ASP A 40 3.06 -3.69 17.48
C ASP A 40 4.17 -4.73 17.66
N ILE A 41 3.91 -5.99 17.29
CA ILE A 41 4.94 -7.04 17.29
C ILE A 41 6.04 -6.69 16.28
N ALA A 42 5.67 -6.26 15.06
CA ALA A 42 6.65 -5.84 14.06
C ALA A 42 7.54 -4.70 14.57
N LYS A 43 6.96 -3.66 15.18
CA LYS A 43 7.72 -2.55 15.78
C LYS A 43 8.64 -3.00 16.91
N THR A 44 8.19 -3.95 17.73
CA THR A 44 9.02 -4.50 18.80
C THR A 44 10.24 -5.24 18.24
N LEU A 45 10.05 -6.03 17.19
CA LEU A 45 11.13 -6.73 16.50
C LEU A 45 12.11 -5.74 15.84
N MET A 46 11.62 -4.73 15.12
CA MET A 46 12.47 -3.70 14.48
C MET A 46 13.24 -2.83 15.47
N LYS A 47 12.79 -2.71 16.72
CA LYS A 47 13.58 -2.08 17.81
C LYS A 47 14.71 -2.95 18.34
N SER A 48 14.57 -4.27 18.24
CA SER A 48 15.53 -5.24 18.81
C SER A 48 16.60 -5.68 17.82
N GLN A 49 16.34 -5.59 16.52
CA GLN A 49 17.27 -6.01 15.47
C GLN A 49 17.00 -5.28 14.14
N ASP A 50 18.02 -5.14 13.32
CA ASP A 50 17.90 -4.63 11.94
C ASP A 50 17.45 -5.73 11.00
N PHE A 51 16.62 -5.34 10.01
CA PHE A 51 16.19 -6.21 8.93
C PHE A 51 16.74 -5.71 7.59
N ASP A 52 17.06 -6.64 6.70
CA ASP A 52 17.52 -6.35 5.34
C ASP A 52 16.32 -6.27 4.36
N LEU A 53 15.26 -7.04 4.64
CA LEU A 53 14.03 -7.07 3.85
C LEU A 53 12.81 -7.11 4.79
N VAL A 54 11.81 -6.28 4.51
CA VAL A 54 10.53 -6.27 5.23
C VAL A 54 9.38 -6.40 4.23
N LEU A 55 8.61 -7.48 4.34
CA LEU A 55 7.34 -7.64 3.64
C LEU A 55 6.21 -7.09 4.50
N ILE A 56 5.33 -6.28 3.93
CA ILE A 56 4.31 -5.54 4.66
C ILE A 56 2.93 -5.80 4.06
N ASP A 57 2.04 -6.46 4.81
CA ASP A 57 0.60 -6.31 4.57
C ASP A 57 0.10 -5.09 5.36
N PRO A 58 -0.44 -4.05 4.71
CA PRO A 58 -1.00 -2.91 5.41
C PRO A 58 -2.41 -3.16 5.98
N GLY A 59 -3.05 -4.29 5.65
CA GLY A 59 -4.39 -4.65 6.12
C GLY A 59 -4.43 -5.30 7.49
N LEU A 60 -3.61 -4.84 8.44
CA LEU A 60 -3.45 -5.43 9.77
C LEU A 60 -4.66 -5.20 10.70
N PRO A 61 -4.84 -6.01 11.77
CA PRO A 61 -5.88 -5.81 12.77
C PRO A 61 -5.86 -4.40 13.37
N GLY A 62 -7.05 -3.80 13.51
CA GLY A 62 -7.20 -2.42 14.01
C GLY A 62 -7.02 -1.33 12.94
N VAL A 63 -6.66 -1.71 11.73
CA VAL A 63 -6.56 -0.81 10.57
C VAL A 63 -7.81 -0.97 9.71
N ASN A 64 -8.36 0.13 9.20
CA ASN A 64 -9.44 0.03 8.23
C ASN A 64 -8.88 -0.41 6.86
N PRO A 65 -9.09 -1.67 6.42
CA PRO A 65 -8.45 -2.20 5.22
C PRO A 65 -8.93 -1.54 3.93
N ILE A 66 -10.06 -0.82 3.97
CA ILE A 66 -10.63 -0.10 2.83
C ILE A 66 -10.04 1.32 2.74
N SER A 67 -9.60 1.90 3.86
CA SER A 67 -9.02 3.24 3.93
C SER A 67 -7.59 3.24 3.38
N LEU A 68 -7.37 3.89 2.25
CA LEU A 68 -6.03 4.11 1.70
C LEU A 68 -5.12 4.84 2.71
N PHE A 69 -5.68 5.83 3.42
CA PHE A 69 -4.92 6.61 4.41
C PHE A 69 -4.40 5.72 5.55
N ASP A 70 -5.26 4.84 6.09
CA ASP A 70 -4.88 3.98 7.20
C ASP A 70 -3.83 2.96 6.76
N ARG A 71 -3.98 2.35 5.56
CA ARG A 71 -2.97 1.45 4.99
C ARG A 71 -1.63 2.15 4.76
N LEU A 72 -1.64 3.37 4.18
CA LEU A 72 -0.43 4.15 3.97
C LEU A 72 0.24 4.55 5.29
N SER A 73 -0.56 4.85 6.33
CA SER A 73 -0.02 5.12 7.66
C SER A 73 0.72 3.92 8.27
N VAL A 74 0.22 2.69 8.05
CA VAL A 74 0.95 1.47 8.48
C VAL A 74 2.28 1.35 7.74
N ILE A 75 2.27 1.53 6.41
CA ILE A 75 3.47 1.41 5.58
C ILE A 75 4.52 2.45 6.01
N GLU A 76 4.12 3.72 6.18
CA GLU A 76 5.00 4.80 6.63
C GLU A 76 5.64 4.47 7.99
N GLN A 77 4.84 4.02 8.96
CA GLN A 77 5.33 3.63 10.28
C GLN A 77 6.35 2.48 10.24
N VAL A 78 6.19 1.52 9.33
CA VAL A 78 7.13 0.40 9.16
C VAL A 78 8.42 0.88 8.49
N VAL A 79 8.32 1.70 7.45
CA VAL A 79 9.48 2.27 6.75
C VAL A 79 10.30 3.15 7.70
N ASP A 80 9.64 3.99 8.49
CA ASP A 80 10.33 4.85 9.48
C ASP A 80 11.01 4.03 10.60
N ALA A 81 10.43 2.88 10.97
CA ALA A 81 10.99 2.01 12.00
C ALA A 81 12.17 1.15 11.51
N SER A 82 12.34 0.99 10.18
CA SER A 82 13.40 0.18 9.56
C SER A 82 13.97 0.82 8.29
N PRO A 83 14.52 2.05 8.37
CA PRO A 83 14.85 2.86 7.18
C PRO A 83 15.97 2.26 6.32
N SER A 84 16.77 1.34 6.85
CA SER A 84 17.84 0.64 6.11
C SER A 84 17.36 -0.59 5.34
N ALA A 85 16.12 -1.06 5.61
CA ALA A 85 15.60 -2.26 4.98
C ALA A 85 15.06 -1.99 3.56
N THR A 86 15.06 -3.02 2.73
CA THR A 86 14.25 -3.04 1.51
C THR A 86 12.80 -3.36 1.88
N HIS A 87 11.85 -2.52 1.48
CA HIS A 87 10.44 -2.71 1.80
C HIS A 87 9.65 -3.18 0.59
N VAL A 88 8.85 -4.23 0.78
CA VAL A 88 7.91 -4.76 -0.23
C VAL A 88 6.51 -4.82 0.38
N VAL A 89 5.56 -4.11 -0.22
CA VAL A 89 4.16 -4.14 0.18
C VAL A 89 3.44 -5.27 -0.55
N ILE A 90 2.69 -6.10 0.20
CA ILE A 90 1.84 -7.17 -0.34
C ILE A 90 0.42 -6.88 0.16
N THR A 91 -0.49 -6.52 -0.73
CA THR A 91 -1.79 -5.96 -0.35
C THR A 91 -2.94 -6.55 -1.13
N GLY A 92 -4.12 -6.65 -0.50
CA GLY A 92 -5.37 -6.97 -1.19
C GLY A 92 -5.95 -5.80 -2.01
N SER A 93 -5.39 -4.60 -1.87
CA SER A 93 -5.90 -3.40 -2.56
C SER A 93 -5.63 -3.39 -4.07
N ASP A 94 -4.52 -3.96 -4.52
CA ASP A 94 -4.13 -4.11 -5.93
C ASP A 94 -4.26 -2.79 -6.73
N SER A 95 -3.79 -1.67 -6.16
CA SER A 95 -3.98 -0.31 -6.71
C SER A 95 -2.67 0.32 -7.14
N VAL A 96 -2.56 0.69 -8.42
CA VAL A 96 -1.39 1.41 -8.96
C VAL A 96 -1.22 2.79 -8.32
N ALA A 97 -2.32 3.46 -7.96
CA ALA A 97 -2.26 4.74 -7.24
C ALA A 97 -1.64 4.56 -5.85
N GLU A 98 -2.00 3.50 -5.13
CA GLU A 98 -1.39 3.15 -3.84
C GLU A 98 0.10 2.80 -4.00
N ALA A 99 0.46 2.05 -5.04
CA ALA A 99 1.86 1.76 -5.36
C ALA A 99 2.71 3.03 -5.57
N GLY A 100 2.13 4.03 -6.24
CA GLY A 100 2.77 5.34 -6.41
C GLY A 100 2.99 6.09 -5.09
N HIS A 101 2.09 5.96 -4.12
CA HIS A 101 2.29 6.49 -2.76
C HIS A 101 3.39 5.72 -2.01
N CYS A 102 3.35 4.39 -2.06
CA CYS A 102 4.35 3.53 -1.42
C CYS A 102 5.76 3.84 -1.91
N ARG A 103 5.94 4.01 -3.23
CA ARG A 103 7.24 4.38 -3.81
C ARG A 103 7.80 5.69 -3.25
N ARG A 104 6.94 6.68 -2.95
CA ARG A 104 7.39 7.96 -2.36
C ARG A 104 7.85 7.83 -0.91
N PHE A 105 7.35 6.84 -0.18
CA PHE A 105 7.84 6.49 1.16
C PHE A 105 9.13 5.67 1.13
N GLY A 106 9.64 5.32 -0.05
CA GLY A 106 10.86 4.52 -0.18
C GLY A 106 10.61 3.01 -0.30
N VAL A 107 9.34 2.59 -0.45
CA VAL A 107 9.01 1.18 -0.74
C VAL A 107 9.57 0.79 -2.11
N ALA A 108 10.29 -0.33 -2.17
CA ALA A 108 10.93 -0.83 -3.38
C ALA A 108 10.05 -1.82 -4.17
N GLY A 109 9.03 -2.43 -3.54
CA GLY A 109 8.15 -3.37 -4.21
C GLY A 109 6.69 -3.20 -3.80
N TYR A 110 5.76 -3.37 -4.75
CA TYR A 110 4.33 -3.38 -4.50
C TYR A 110 3.66 -4.52 -5.27
N VAL A 111 2.98 -5.41 -4.56
CA VAL A 111 2.39 -6.64 -5.10
C VAL A 111 0.94 -6.79 -4.64
N GLY A 112 0.02 -6.93 -5.59
CA GLY A 112 -1.36 -7.30 -5.30
C GLY A 112 -1.47 -8.78 -4.90
N LYS A 113 -2.19 -9.08 -3.81
CA LYS A 113 -2.39 -10.47 -3.33
C LYS A 113 -3.10 -11.36 -4.36
N THR A 114 -3.96 -10.77 -5.21
CA THR A 114 -4.67 -11.49 -6.27
C THR A 114 -3.77 -12.11 -7.33
N GLY A 115 -2.58 -11.57 -7.51
CA GLY A 115 -1.57 -12.05 -8.47
C GLY A 115 -0.49 -12.94 -7.86
N LEU A 116 -0.54 -13.22 -6.55
CA LEU A 116 0.47 -14.04 -5.90
C LEU A 116 0.45 -15.47 -6.44
N MET A 117 1.56 -15.85 -7.03
CA MET A 117 1.84 -17.22 -7.49
C MET A 117 3.25 -17.63 -7.10
N ARG A 118 3.50 -18.94 -7.15
CA ARG A 118 4.83 -19.46 -6.82
C ARG A 118 5.91 -18.86 -7.72
N GLY A 119 7.00 -18.40 -7.12
CA GLY A 119 8.13 -17.77 -7.82
C GLY A 119 8.00 -16.26 -8.02
N LEU A 120 6.81 -15.67 -7.82
CA LEU A 120 6.62 -14.24 -8.04
C LEU A 120 7.51 -13.36 -7.15
N LEU A 121 7.69 -13.74 -5.88
CA LEU A 121 8.57 -12.97 -4.97
C LEU A 121 10.02 -12.97 -5.44
N ALA A 122 10.51 -14.07 -6.00
CA ALA A 122 11.85 -14.11 -6.59
C ALA A 122 12.00 -13.13 -7.76
N GLU A 123 10.99 -13.08 -8.65
CA GLU A 123 10.96 -12.11 -9.77
C GLU A 123 10.91 -10.67 -9.26
N VAL A 124 10.08 -10.38 -8.25
CA VAL A 124 9.98 -9.05 -7.65
C VAL A 124 11.30 -8.60 -7.04
N LEU A 125 11.95 -9.48 -6.26
CA LEU A 125 13.26 -9.18 -5.67
C LEU A 125 14.35 -8.98 -6.72
N GLN A 126 14.33 -9.77 -7.80
CA GLN A 126 15.22 -9.59 -8.93
C GLN A 126 15.01 -8.25 -9.64
N ASP A 127 13.74 -7.87 -9.90
CA ASP A 127 13.40 -6.56 -10.47
C ASP A 127 13.87 -5.41 -9.57
N ILE A 128 13.67 -5.50 -8.26
CA ILE A 128 14.13 -4.49 -7.31
C ILE A 128 15.66 -4.35 -7.40
N SER A 129 16.38 -5.47 -7.44
CA SER A 129 17.83 -5.48 -7.56
C SER A 129 18.33 -4.83 -8.85
N GLN A 130 17.62 -5.01 -9.96
CA GLN A 130 18.02 -4.49 -11.28
C GLN A 130 17.54 -3.07 -11.55
N ASN A 131 16.31 -2.75 -11.15
CA ASN A 131 15.58 -1.54 -11.54
C ASN A 131 15.25 -0.60 -10.38
N GLY A 132 15.54 -1.02 -9.13
CA GLY A 132 15.28 -0.26 -7.90
C GLY A 132 13.81 -0.23 -7.47
N PHE A 133 12.88 -0.71 -8.30
CA PHE A 133 11.45 -0.78 -7.98
C PHE A 133 10.74 -1.85 -8.80
N SER A 134 9.80 -2.57 -8.17
CA SER A 134 8.93 -3.54 -8.85
C SER A 134 7.47 -3.32 -8.46
N ILE A 135 6.58 -3.40 -9.45
CA ILE A 135 5.12 -3.34 -9.25
C ILE A 135 4.44 -4.52 -9.95
N ARG A 136 3.57 -5.22 -9.23
CA ARG A 136 2.74 -6.32 -9.73
C ARG A 136 1.30 -6.12 -9.28
N THR A 137 0.47 -5.60 -10.18
CA THR A 137 -0.96 -5.36 -10.00
C THR A 137 -1.76 -6.01 -11.11
N SER A 138 -3.05 -6.23 -10.89
CA SER A 138 -3.95 -6.78 -11.92
C SER A 138 -4.06 -5.81 -13.12
N PRO A 139 -4.17 -6.34 -14.35
CA PRO A 139 -4.24 -5.51 -15.56
C PRO A 139 -5.39 -4.51 -15.59
N THR A 140 -6.45 -4.77 -14.83
CA THR A 140 -7.66 -3.91 -14.77
C THR A 140 -7.38 -2.55 -14.12
N ASP A 141 -6.37 -2.44 -13.29
CA ASP A 141 -6.04 -1.19 -12.58
C ASP A 141 -4.95 -0.37 -13.29
N GLN A 142 -4.27 -0.92 -14.29
CA GLN A 142 -3.24 -0.21 -15.06
C GLN A 142 -3.80 0.98 -15.83
N LEU A 143 -5.07 0.92 -16.24
CA LEU A 143 -5.77 2.06 -16.89
C LEU A 143 -6.12 3.20 -15.90
N ALA A 144 -6.07 2.95 -14.59
CA ALA A 144 -6.33 3.96 -13.56
C ALA A 144 -5.05 4.70 -13.09
N ALA A 145 -3.88 4.26 -13.52
CA ALA A 145 -2.58 4.75 -13.04
C ALA A 145 -2.22 6.17 -13.46
N ASP A 146 -2.87 6.70 -14.51
CA ASP A 146 -2.50 8.00 -15.10
C ASP A 146 -2.93 9.22 -14.26
N PHE A 147 -3.55 9.02 -13.09
CA PHE A 147 -4.21 10.10 -12.36
C PHE A 147 -3.73 10.28 -10.92
N HIS A 148 -2.43 10.11 -10.69
CA HIS A 148 -1.86 10.52 -9.41
C HIS A 148 -1.60 12.03 -9.39
N TYR A 149 -2.36 12.75 -8.56
CA TYR A 149 -2.21 14.20 -8.43
C TYR A 149 -1.19 14.53 -7.34
N SER A 150 0.03 14.88 -7.74
CA SER A 150 1.03 15.43 -6.82
C SER A 150 0.46 16.66 -6.09
N GLY A 151 0.51 16.66 -4.77
CA GLY A 151 0.06 17.78 -3.92
C GLY A 151 -1.32 17.62 -3.30
N LEU A 152 -2.01 16.51 -3.52
CA LEU A 152 -3.12 16.08 -2.69
C LEU A 152 -2.59 15.29 -1.48
N THR A 153 -3.27 15.42 -0.35
CA THR A 153 -3.07 14.50 0.79
C THR A 153 -3.66 13.13 0.44
N GLY A 154 -3.22 12.07 1.14
CA GLY A 154 -3.77 10.71 0.94
C GLY A 154 -5.29 10.67 1.03
N ARG A 155 -5.88 11.41 1.98
CA ARG A 155 -7.35 11.48 2.17
C ARG A 155 -8.05 12.23 1.03
N GLU A 156 -7.47 13.33 0.54
CA GLU A 156 -7.99 14.07 -0.61
C GLU A 156 -7.94 13.22 -1.89
N GLN A 157 -6.88 12.45 -2.09
CA GLN A 157 -6.72 11.54 -3.21
C GLN A 157 -7.75 10.41 -3.15
N GLU A 158 -7.91 9.75 -2.01
CA GLU A 158 -8.87 8.67 -1.78
C GLU A 158 -10.30 9.11 -2.13
N ILE A 159 -10.73 10.26 -1.59
CA ILE A 159 -12.07 10.80 -1.84
C ILE A 159 -12.25 11.19 -3.30
N LEU A 160 -11.22 11.78 -3.92
CA LEU A 160 -11.25 12.14 -5.34
C LEU A 160 -11.43 10.91 -6.23
N ASP A 161 -10.71 9.83 -5.95
CA ASP A 161 -10.77 8.57 -6.69
C ASP A 161 -12.15 7.90 -6.53
N CYS A 162 -12.72 7.89 -5.32
CA CYS A 162 -14.07 7.42 -5.10
C CYS A 162 -15.11 8.24 -5.89
N MET A 163 -14.97 9.55 -5.90
CA MET A 163 -15.86 10.44 -6.67
C MET A 163 -15.76 10.23 -8.18
N ARG A 164 -14.59 9.87 -8.70
CA ARG A 164 -14.40 9.53 -10.12
C ARG A 164 -15.02 8.20 -10.52
N ARG A 165 -14.91 7.20 -9.62
CA ARG A 165 -15.45 5.84 -9.83
C ARG A 165 -16.96 5.73 -9.57
N ARG A 166 -17.65 6.84 -9.22
CA ARG A 166 -19.09 6.81 -8.95
C ARG A 166 -19.88 6.34 -10.16
N GLU A 167 -20.97 5.63 -9.92
CA GLU A 167 -21.90 5.23 -10.96
C GLU A 167 -22.52 6.45 -11.66
N ARG A 168 -22.71 6.37 -12.99
CA ARG A 168 -23.36 7.41 -13.75
C ARG A 168 -24.80 7.62 -13.27
N GLY A 169 -25.16 8.85 -12.91
CA GLY A 169 -26.50 9.20 -12.42
C GLY A 169 -26.64 9.29 -10.92
N MET A 170 -25.68 8.79 -10.14
CA MET A 170 -25.70 8.92 -8.67
C MET A 170 -25.48 10.37 -8.24
N LYS A 171 -26.33 10.87 -7.32
CA LYS A 171 -26.22 12.24 -6.81
C LYS A 171 -24.97 12.35 -5.91
N ARG A 172 -24.30 13.50 -5.98
CA ARG A 172 -23.08 13.73 -5.15
C ARG A 172 -23.30 13.52 -3.66
N LYS A 173 -24.47 13.88 -3.14
CA LYS A 173 -24.81 13.70 -1.72
C LYS A 173 -24.80 12.22 -1.32
N GLU A 174 -25.40 11.36 -2.12
CA GLU A 174 -25.42 9.91 -1.92
C GLU A 174 -24.01 9.31 -1.93
N VAL A 175 -23.16 9.83 -2.82
CA VAL A 175 -21.74 9.40 -2.88
C VAL A 175 -20.99 9.84 -1.63
N TYR A 176 -21.22 11.04 -1.11
CA TYR A 176 -20.60 11.50 0.14
C TYR A 176 -21.04 10.66 1.36
N GLU A 177 -22.32 10.27 1.41
CA GLU A 177 -22.85 9.37 2.43
C GLU A 177 -22.16 8.00 2.37
N GLN A 178 -22.10 7.37 1.18
CA GLN A 178 -21.43 6.08 0.98
C GLN A 178 -19.92 6.12 1.30
N ILE A 179 -19.24 7.18 0.88
CA ILE A 179 -17.83 7.34 1.21
C ILE A 179 -17.65 7.54 2.70
N GLY A 180 -18.50 8.41 3.32
CA GLY A 180 -18.46 8.70 4.75
C GLY A 180 -18.62 7.43 5.59
N ASP A 181 -19.63 6.61 5.29
CA ASP A 181 -19.88 5.33 5.96
C ASP A 181 -18.68 4.38 5.82
N ARG A 182 -18.07 4.35 4.63
CA ARG A 182 -16.93 3.47 4.33
C ARG A 182 -15.65 3.85 5.07
N ILE A 183 -15.36 5.15 5.20
CA ILE A 183 -14.10 5.65 5.78
C ILE A 183 -14.26 6.18 7.21
N GLY A 184 -15.45 6.03 7.80
CA GLY A 184 -15.72 6.40 9.20
C GLY A 184 -15.72 7.91 9.47
N VAL A 185 -16.18 8.74 8.51
CA VAL A 185 -16.32 10.19 8.67
C VAL A 185 -17.71 10.67 8.20
N ASP A 186 -18.15 11.81 8.70
CA ASP A 186 -19.42 12.39 8.27
C ASP A 186 -19.37 12.88 6.80
N PRO A 187 -20.52 12.88 6.09
CA PRO A 187 -20.59 13.29 4.68
C PRO A 187 -20.13 14.72 4.42
N ALA A 188 -20.27 15.63 5.39
CA ALA A 188 -19.82 17.02 5.26
C ALA A 188 -18.28 17.09 5.26
N THR A 189 -17.64 16.23 6.05
CA THR A 189 -16.17 16.06 6.03
C THR A 189 -15.69 15.52 4.68
N VAL A 190 -16.38 14.54 4.09
CA VAL A 190 -16.09 14.04 2.74
C VAL A 190 -16.19 15.16 1.70
N GLU A 191 -17.29 15.94 1.75
CA GLU A 191 -17.49 17.09 0.85
C GLU A 191 -16.38 18.13 1.00
N LYS A 192 -15.95 18.44 2.23
CA LYS A 192 -14.84 19.37 2.51
C LYS A 192 -13.54 18.92 1.83
N TYR A 193 -13.14 17.66 2.03
CA TYR A 193 -11.93 17.11 1.40
C TYR A 193 -12.03 17.10 -0.13
N TYR A 194 -13.19 16.74 -0.68
CA TYR A 194 -13.41 16.79 -2.11
C TYR A 194 -13.27 18.21 -2.68
N LYS A 195 -13.85 19.22 -2.02
CA LYS A 195 -13.72 20.63 -2.42
C LYS A 195 -12.25 21.10 -2.33
N GLN A 196 -11.52 20.70 -1.29
CA GLN A 196 -10.10 21.01 -1.14
C GLN A 196 -9.26 20.38 -2.24
N ALA A 197 -9.49 19.10 -2.55
CA ALA A 197 -8.81 18.40 -3.64
C ALA A 197 -9.05 19.10 -4.99
N ARG A 198 -10.31 19.40 -5.31
CA ARG A 198 -10.66 20.14 -6.54
C ARG A 198 -9.99 21.51 -6.63
N ALA A 199 -9.99 22.27 -5.54
CA ALA A 199 -9.36 23.60 -5.50
C ALA A 199 -7.86 23.52 -5.77
N LYS A 200 -7.17 22.52 -5.20
CA LYS A 200 -5.75 22.28 -5.45
C LYS A 200 -5.46 21.92 -6.91
N LEU A 201 -6.30 21.09 -7.52
CA LEU A 201 -6.17 20.69 -8.92
C LEU A 201 -6.44 21.85 -9.88
N LEU A 202 -7.48 22.66 -9.62
CA LEU A 202 -7.81 23.86 -10.41
C LEU A 202 -6.67 24.87 -10.44
N ARG A 203 -6.03 25.13 -9.29
CA ARG A 203 -4.87 26.03 -9.21
C ARG A 203 -3.68 25.57 -10.06
N ARG A 204 -3.63 24.30 -10.43
CA ARG A 204 -2.59 23.67 -11.26
C ARG A 204 -3.00 23.45 -12.71
N GLY A 205 -4.18 23.93 -13.11
CA GLY A 205 -4.69 23.77 -14.47
C GLY A 205 -5.04 22.34 -14.88
N ARG A 206 -5.30 21.45 -13.91
CA ARG A 206 -5.53 20.02 -14.15
C ARG A 206 -6.79 19.55 -13.43
N LEU A 207 -7.96 19.74 -14.03
CA LEU A 207 -9.17 19.00 -13.62
C LEU A 207 -9.34 17.79 -14.53
N PRO A 208 -9.41 16.56 -13.99
CA PRO A 208 -9.74 15.39 -14.82
C PRO A 208 -11.20 15.39 -15.23
N ASP A 209 -11.47 14.72 -16.35
CA ASP A 209 -12.83 14.47 -16.81
C ASP A 209 -13.64 13.69 -15.76
N GLY A 210 -14.89 14.13 -15.52
CA GLY A 210 -15.81 13.46 -14.58
C GLY A 210 -15.77 13.93 -13.12
N ILE A 211 -15.03 15.00 -12.80
CA ILE A 211 -14.95 15.59 -11.45
C ILE A 211 -15.72 16.91 -11.37
#